data_20aef398fa4d881caf572ee62bf5313f
#
_entry.id   20aef398fa4d881caf572ee62bf5313f
#
_cell.length_a   1.000
_cell.length_b   1.000
_cell.length_c   1.000
_cell.angle_alpha   90.00
_cell.angle_beta   90.00
_cell.angle_gamma   90.00
#
_symmetry.space_group_name_H-M   'P 1'
#
loop_
_entity.id
_entity.type
_entity.pdbx_description
1 polymer ?
#
loop_
_entity_poly.entity_id
_entity_poly.type
_entity_poly.pdbx_seq_one_letter_code
_entity_poly.pdbx_strand_id
1 'polypeptide(L)' 'MIAELVAVGTEILLGNIVNTNSAYLSEKCAQLGLSVYYESVVGDNRDRMKAVIASALDRSDVVILSGGLG' A
#
# COMPACT_ATOMS: atom_id res chain seq x y z
N MET A 1 8.90 9.56 10.21
CA MET A 1 8.75 8.12 9.92
C MET A 1 8.34 7.90 8.48
N ILE A 2 8.86 6.88 7.88
CA ILE A 2 8.54 6.51 6.51
C ILE A 2 7.40 5.52 6.49
N ALA A 3 6.36 5.82 5.72
CA ALA A 3 5.22 4.93 5.53
C ALA A 3 5.23 4.39 4.10
N GLU A 4 4.75 3.17 3.95
CA GLU A 4 4.60 2.54 2.66
C GLU A 4 3.16 2.07 2.50
N LEU A 5 2.58 2.32 1.32
CA LEU A 5 1.22 1.91 1.02
C LEU A 5 1.26 0.67 0.12
N VAL A 6 0.49 -0.35 0.50
CA VAL A 6 0.37 -1.57 -0.29
C VAL A 6 -1.12 -1.80 -0.57
N ALA A 7 -1.49 -1.71 -1.84
CA ALA A 7 -2.85 -1.96 -2.27
C ALA A 7 -2.96 -3.39 -2.81
N VAL A 8 -3.96 -4.13 -2.35
CA VAL A 8 -4.14 -5.54 -2.67
C VAL A 8 -5.46 -5.76 -3.38
N GLY A 9 -5.43 -6.45 -4.50
CA GLY A 9 -6.64 -6.82 -5.23
C GLY A 9 -6.41 -6.88 -6.72
N THR A 10 -7.06 -7.83 -7.38
CA THR A 10 -6.95 -7.98 -8.83
C THR A 10 -7.55 -6.79 -9.56
N GLU A 11 -8.67 -6.27 -9.09
CA GLU A 11 -9.33 -5.11 -9.68
C GLU A 11 -8.45 -3.86 -9.63
N ILE A 12 -7.56 -3.79 -8.65
CA ILE A 12 -6.64 -2.67 -8.52
C ILE A 12 -5.60 -2.70 -9.65
N LEU A 13 -5.15 -3.88 -10.03
CA LEU A 13 -4.22 -4.03 -11.14
C LEU A 13 -4.84 -3.59 -12.47
N LEU A 14 -6.17 -3.59 -12.55
CA LEU A 14 -6.88 -3.12 -13.73
C LEU A 14 -7.02 -1.60 -13.78
N GLY A 15 -6.54 -0.90 -12.74
CA GLY A 15 -6.52 0.56 -12.72
C GLY A 15 -7.81 1.24 -12.32
N ASN A 16 -8.73 0.50 -11.68
CA ASN A 16 -10.07 1.02 -11.44
C ASN A 16 -10.17 2.07 -10.33
N ILE A 17 -9.51 1.85 -9.18
CA ILE A 17 -9.69 2.73 -8.01
C ILE A 17 -8.41 3.07 -7.27
N VAL A 18 -7.27 2.68 -7.76
CA VAL A 18 -6.00 2.76 -7.03
C VAL A 18 -5.67 4.19 -6.61
N ASN A 19 -5.75 5.12 -7.54
CA ASN A 19 -5.23 6.47 -7.31
C ASN A 19 -6.00 7.23 -6.24
N THR A 20 -7.31 7.03 -6.17
CA THR A 20 -8.16 7.74 -5.20
C THR A 20 -7.80 7.34 -3.78
N ASN A 21 -7.68 6.03 -3.53
CA ASN A 21 -7.34 5.53 -2.20
C ASN A 21 -5.93 5.91 -1.79
N SER A 22 -4.97 5.81 -2.71
CA SER A 22 -3.59 6.17 -2.43
C SER A 22 -3.45 7.65 -2.10
N ALA A 23 -4.13 8.52 -2.84
CA ALA A 23 -4.10 9.95 -2.57
C ALA A 23 -4.69 10.27 -1.19
N TYR A 24 -5.81 9.66 -0.85
CA TYR A 24 -6.45 9.85 0.45
C TYR A 24 -5.53 9.39 1.59
N LEU A 25 -4.96 8.20 1.47
CA LEU A 25 -4.08 7.64 2.49
C LEU A 25 -2.80 8.46 2.65
N SER A 26 -2.24 8.92 1.55
CA SER A 26 -1.03 9.75 1.59
C SER A 26 -1.30 11.07 2.32
N GLU A 27 -2.46 11.67 2.07
CA GLU A 27 -2.84 12.89 2.76
C GLU A 27 -2.99 12.66 4.26
N LYS A 28 -3.65 11.55 4.66
CA LYS A 28 -3.79 11.22 6.07
C LYS A 28 -2.44 10.94 6.73
N CYS A 29 -1.54 10.25 6.05
CA CYS A 29 -0.20 10.01 6.55
C CYS A 29 0.55 11.32 6.78
N ALA A 30 0.44 12.26 5.85
CA ALA A 30 1.09 13.56 5.99
C ALA A 30 0.58 14.30 7.23
N GLN A 31 -0.74 14.24 7.49
CA GLN A 31 -1.33 14.85 8.67
C GLN A 31 -0.81 14.25 9.97
N LEU A 32 -0.41 12.99 9.93
CA LEU A 32 0.14 12.27 11.08
C LEU A 32 1.66 12.39 11.20
N GLY A 33 2.29 13.14 10.31
CA GLY A 33 3.74 13.27 10.30
C GLY A 33 4.48 12.11 9.63
N LEU A 34 3.79 11.31 8.84
CA LEU A 34 4.38 10.20 8.11
C LEU A 34 4.70 10.62 6.68
N SER A 35 5.86 10.21 6.19
CA SER A 35 6.25 10.47 4.80
C SER A 35 6.04 9.21 3.97
N VAL A 36 5.25 9.31 2.91
CA VAL A 36 4.97 8.17 2.03
C VAL A 36 5.97 8.21 0.87
N TYR A 37 6.93 7.30 0.88
CA TYR A 37 7.94 7.21 -0.17
C TYR A 37 7.69 6.09 -1.15
N TYR A 38 6.92 5.08 -0.77
CA TYR A 38 6.72 3.90 -1.59
C TYR A 38 5.25 3.54 -1.64
N GLU A 39 4.80 3.17 -2.82
CA GLU A 39 3.48 2.60 -3.04
C GLU A 39 3.63 1.35 -3.89
N SER A 40 2.92 0.29 -3.53
CA SER A 40 2.92 -0.95 -4.27
C SER A 40 1.50 -1.42 -4.51
N VAL A 41 1.30 -2.07 -5.64
CA VAL A 41 0.03 -2.71 -5.97
C VAL A 41 0.32 -4.19 -6.21
N VAL A 42 -0.40 -5.06 -5.54
CA VAL A 42 -0.20 -6.49 -5.68
C VAL A 42 -1.55 -7.19 -5.90
N GLY A 43 -1.56 -8.14 -6.81
CA GLY A 43 -2.74 -8.96 -7.06
C GLY A 43 -3.08 -9.84 -5.85
N ASP A 44 -4.27 -10.43 -5.88
CA ASP A 44 -4.74 -11.28 -4.80
C ASP A 44 -4.03 -12.64 -4.86
N ASN A 45 -2.76 -12.65 -4.45
CA ASN A 45 -1.90 -13.82 -4.43
C ASN A 45 -1.08 -13.79 -3.15
N ARG A 46 -1.24 -14.84 -2.35
CA ARG A 46 -0.65 -14.91 -1.02
C ARG A 46 0.88 -14.76 -1.02
N ASP A 47 1.55 -15.48 -1.91
CA ASP A 47 3.01 -15.47 -1.94
C ASP A 47 3.56 -14.12 -2.38
N ARG A 48 2.92 -13.49 -3.35
CA ARG A 48 3.29 -12.14 -3.80
C ARG A 48 3.03 -11.10 -2.72
N MET A 49 1.92 -11.23 -2.00
CA MET A 49 1.62 -10.35 -0.88
C MET A 49 2.68 -10.45 0.20
N LYS A 50 3.08 -11.67 0.55
CA LYS A 50 4.14 -11.89 1.54
C LYS A 50 5.44 -11.22 1.11
N ALA A 51 5.84 -11.39 -0.13
CA ALA A 51 7.08 -10.82 -0.64
C ALA A 51 7.04 -9.29 -0.60
N VAL A 52 5.93 -8.69 -1.03
CA VAL A 52 5.77 -7.23 -1.03
C VAL A 52 5.78 -6.69 0.40
N ILE A 53 5.05 -7.32 1.30
CA ILE A 53 5.00 -6.88 2.70
C ILE A 53 6.36 -7.00 3.36
N ALA A 54 7.07 -8.10 3.14
CA ALA A 54 8.41 -8.29 3.70
C ALA A 54 9.37 -7.20 3.22
N SER A 55 9.35 -6.88 1.94
CA SER A 55 10.17 -5.80 1.40
C SER A 55 9.79 -4.45 1.99
N ALA A 56 8.50 -4.20 2.14
CA ALA A 56 8.01 -2.95 2.70
C ALA A 56 8.45 -2.78 4.16
N LEU A 57 8.33 -3.83 4.96
CA LEU A 57 8.75 -3.78 6.37
C LEU A 57 10.26 -3.61 6.52
N ASP A 58 11.03 -4.05 5.54
CA ASP A 58 12.48 -3.95 5.59
C ASP A 58 12.97 -2.52 5.37
N ARG A 59 12.19 -1.71 4.66
CA ARG A 59 12.63 -0.35 4.28
C ARG A 59 11.76 0.78 4.84
N SER A 60 10.63 0.46 5.45
CA SER A 60 9.70 1.48 5.96
C SER A 60 9.36 1.23 7.42
N ASP A 61 9.01 2.28 8.13
CA ASP A 61 8.65 2.19 9.54
C ASP A 61 7.22 1.71 9.74
N VAL A 62 6.35 2.08 8.80
CA VAL A 62 4.91 1.76 8.86
C VAL A 62 4.48 1.26 7.49
N VAL A 63 3.72 0.17 7.47
CA VAL A 63 3.14 -0.37 6.25
C VAL A 63 1.63 -0.36 6.38
N ILE A 64 0.95 0.26 5.43
CA ILE A 64 -0.50 0.37 5.42
C ILE A 64 -1.03 -0.46 4.26
N LEU A 65 -1.86 -1.44 4.59
CA LEU A 65 -2.48 -2.32 3.60
C LEU A 65 -3.90 -1.82 3.31
N SER A 66 -4.28 -1.83 2.05
CA SER A 66 -5.64 -1.50 1.64
C SER A 66 -6.14 -2.51 0.64
N GLY A 67 -7.45 -2.78 0.65
CA GLY A 67 -8.07 -3.74 -0.23
C GLY A 67 -7.93 -5.18 0.26
N GLY A 68 -8.32 -6.13 -0.57
CA GLY A 68 -8.12 -7.55 -0.30
C GLY A 68 -8.99 -8.16 0.78
N LEU A 69 -9.99 -7.46 1.24
CA LEU A 69 -10.87 -7.97 2.29
C LEU A 69 -12.15 -8.59 1.74
N GLY A 70 -12.12 -8.86 0.52
CA GLY A 70 -13.13 -9.34 -0.27
C GLY A 70 -14.30 -10.10 -0.04
#